data_1f209d92df7f33315cdd450a30a3212c
#
_entry.id   1f209d92df7f33315cdd450a30a3212c
#
_cell.length_a   1.000
_cell.length_b   1.000
_cell.length_c   1.000
_cell.angle_alpha   90.00
_cell.angle_beta   90.00
_cell.angle_gamma   90.00
#
_symmetry.space_group_name_H-M   'P 1'
#
loop_
_entity.id
_entity.type
_entity.pdbx_description
1 polymer ?
#
loop_
_entity_poly.entity_id
_entity_poly.type
_entity_poly.pdbx_seq_one_letter_code
_entity_poly.pdbx_strand_id
1 'polypeptide(L)'
;MKLLRLCLDQIGVGRPLPWNVYNDAGQLVLRQGHIVRDEAQREGLILRGAYIDHQVHGEATDTQDLHAVREHSASLWQDVRTRAEALLLEPGEAEPFRRGMKVIGGHIEFAVVHHLDESLFELLHREGRNTPAVSHVIQAAFLANMVAIRLGWPNAMVRSTVHAALTMNLASLQRQNALHERARPLDVAERADMAEHGAQGRLLLEMLGVEDRDWLQAVAHHHPPEDGRSLTAWRHTAGDMACLLHHVDLYLAKVSSRAYRAALAPDVAARQLFHRGGGAANPFASALIKEVGLFPPGASVRLANGELAVVLRRGELAHLPEVCAVQGADGMALPQPVRRRTSEPAYKVVAAVPRGVVTLPAEAALH
;
A
#
# COMPACT_ATOMS: atom_id res chain seq x y z
N MET A 1 -3.32 -21.18 15.47
CA MET A 1 -3.73 -21.09 14.07
C MET A 1 -3.66 -19.62 13.69
N LYS A 2 -2.74 -19.25 12.83
CA LYS A 2 -2.62 -17.87 12.30
C LYS A 2 -3.27 -17.87 10.92
N LEU A 3 -4.46 -17.30 10.80
CA LEU A 3 -5.23 -17.31 9.56
C LEU A 3 -4.70 -16.26 8.59
N LEU A 4 -4.47 -16.67 7.34
CA LEU A 4 -4.09 -15.83 6.21
C LEU A 4 -5.20 -15.83 5.19
N ARG A 5 -5.59 -14.66 4.72
CA ARG A 5 -6.63 -14.51 3.70
C ARG A 5 -6.12 -14.93 2.33
N LEU A 6 -6.93 -15.71 1.61
CA LEU A 6 -6.67 -16.10 0.22
C LEU A 6 -7.11 -15.01 -0.76
N CYS A 7 -6.44 -14.92 -1.89
CA CYS A 7 -6.88 -14.11 -3.04
C CYS A 7 -7.26 -14.98 -4.24
N LEU A 8 -7.90 -14.34 -5.24
CA LEU A 8 -8.46 -15.03 -6.42
C LEU A 8 -7.43 -15.89 -7.15
N ASP A 9 -6.22 -15.38 -7.35
CA ASP A 9 -5.18 -16.05 -8.16
C ASP A 9 -4.65 -17.35 -7.54
N GLN A 10 -4.81 -17.51 -6.23
CA GLN A 10 -4.40 -18.74 -5.53
C GLN A 10 -5.43 -19.85 -5.67
N ILE A 11 -6.64 -19.54 -6.07
CA ILE A 11 -7.73 -20.49 -6.24
C ILE A 11 -7.91 -20.75 -7.73
N GLY A 12 -7.28 -21.80 -8.25
CA GLY A 12 -7.47 -22.23 -9.65
C GLY A 12 -8.83 -22.85 -9.87
N VAL A 13 -9.62 -22.30 -10.81
CA VAL A 13 -10.86 -22.95 -11.26
C VAL A 13 -10.49 -24.26 -11.97
N GLY A 14 -11.20 -25.33 -11.64
CA GLY A 14 -10.95 -26.68 -12.17
C GLY A 14 -9.72 -27.38 -11.59
N ARG A 15 -9.02 -26.78 -10.61
CA ARG A 15 -7.86 -27.38 -9.94
C ARG A 15 -8.21 -27.69 -8.47
N PRO A 16 -7.64 -28.78 -7.91
CA PRO A 16 -7.82 -29.07 -6.50
C PRO A 16 -7.11 -28.03 -5.62
N LEU A 17 -7.78 -27.58 -4.56
CA LEU A 17 -7.19 -26.68 -3.57
C LEU A 17 -6.00 -27.38 -2.89
N PRO A 18 -4.83 -26.75 -2.84
CA PRO A 18 -3.65 -27.33 -2.19
C PRO A 18 -3.71 -27.27 -0.65
N TRP A 19 -4.72 -26.59 -0.08
CA TRP A 19 -4.88 -26.39 1.38
C TRP A 19 -6.33 -26.47 1.83
N ASN A 20 -6.50 -26.55 3.15
CA ASN A 20 -7.79 -26.32 3.81
C ASN A 20 -8.12 -24.82 3.80
N VAL A 21 -9.36 -24.47 3.51
CA VAL A 21 -9.86 -23.09 3.52
C VAL A 21 -10.76 -22.90 4.73
N TYR A 22 -10.55 -21.83 5.47
CA TYR A 22 -11.27 -21.45 6.67
C TYR A 22 -11.99 -20.11 6.48
N ASN A 23 -13.01 -19.84 7.29
CA ASN A 23 -13.61 -18.52 7.39
C ASN A 23 -12.83 -17.66 8.41
N ASP A 24 -13.25 -16.41 8.60
CA ASP A 24 -12.66 -15.45 9.55
C ASP A 24 -12.79 -15.87 11.01
N ALA A 25 -13.76 -16.74 11.34
CA ALA A 25 -13.94 -17.36 12.64
C ALA A 25 -13.06 -18.62 12.84
N GLY A 26 -12.22 -18.99 11.86
CA GLY A 26 -11.37 -20.18 11.94
C GLY A 26 -12.10 -21.51 11.69
N GLN A 27 -13.32 -21.49 11.18
CA GLN A 27 -14.06 -22.69 10.86
C GLN A 27 -13.69 -23.16 9.45
N LEU A 28 -13.52 -24.47 9.27
CA LEU A 28 -13.21 -25.09 7.99
C LEU A 28 -14.38 -24.92 7.00
N VAL A 29 -14.11 -24.26 5.88
CA VAL A 29 -15.09 -24.03 4.79
C VAL A 29 -14.91 -25.03 3.65
N LEU A 30 -13.68 -25.26 3.20
CA LEU A 30 -13.35 -26.25 2.18
C LEU A 30 -12.11 -27.03 2.59
N ARG A 31 -12.08 -28.31 2.27
CA ARG A 31 -10.93 -29.18 2.51
C ARG A 31 -9.91 -29.09 1.38
N GLN A 32 -8.66 -29.31 1.70
CA GLN A 32 -7.61 -29.61 0.74
C GLN A 32 -8.10 -30.66 -0.28
N GLY A 33 -7.81 -30.46 -1.57
CA GLY A 33 -8.26 -31.32 -2.65
C GLY A 33 -9.63 -30.97 -3.22
N HIS A 34 -10.39 -30.04 -2.61
CA HIS A 34 -11.67 -29.59 -3.19
C HIS A 34 -11.43 -28.85 -4.52
N ILE A 35 -12.24 -29.16 -5.54
CA ILE A 35 -12.15 -28.50 -6.85
C ILE A 35 -13.16 -27.38 -6.91
N VAL A 36 -12.67 -26.13 -7.08
CA VAL A 36 -13.49 -24.96 -7.34
C VAL A 36 -14.01 -25.03 -8.77
N ARG A 37 -15.33 -25.02 -8.95
CA ARG A 37 -15.99 -25.38 -10.22
C ARG A 37 -15.98 -24.26 -11.25
N ASP A 38 -16.16 -23.04 -10.80
CA ASP A 38 -16.33 -21.87 -11.66
C ASP A 38 -15.84 -20.59 -10.98
N GLU A 39 -15.80 -19.51 -11.76
CA GLU A 39 -15.36 -18.19 -11.33
C GLU A 39 -16.24 -17.60 -10.25
N ALA A 40 -17.57 -17.83 -10.33
CA ALA A 40 -18.52 -17.33 -9.34
C ALA A 40 -18.30 -17.98 -7.96
N GLN A 41 -17.95 -19.26 -7.91
CA GLN A 41 -17.58 -19.95 -6.69
C GLN A 41 -16.25 -19.40 -6.15
N ARG A 42 -15.26 -19.14 -7.02
CA ARG A 42 -13.96 -18.56 -6.68
C ARG A 42 -14.12 -17.17 -6.04
N GLU A 43 -14.85 -16.28 -6.71
CA GLU A 43 -15.16 -14.94 -6.18
C GLU A 43 -15.96 -15.02 -4.87
N GLY A 44 -16.93 -15.92 -4.81
CA GLY A 44 -17.75 -16.15 -3.61
C GLY A 44 -16.95 -16.59 -2.39
N LEU A 45 -15.84 -17.30 -2.57
CA LEU A 45 -14.92 -17.66 -1.49
C LEU A 45 -14.18 -16.42 -0.95
N ILE A 46 -13.64 -15.59 -1.84
CA ILE A 46 -12.94 -14.36 -1.47
C ILE A 46 -13.87 -13.35 -0.78
N LEU A 47 -15.09 -13.20 -1.32
CA LEU A 47 -16.10 -12.29 -0.75
C LEU A 47 -16.53 -12.67 0.67
N ARG A 48 -16.57 -13.96 0.99
CA ARG A 48 -16.91 -14.48 2.31
C ARG A 48 -15.71 -14.52 3.26
N GLY A 49 -14.52 -14.12 2.81
CA GLY A 49 -13.27 -14.24 3.54
C GLY A 49 -12.79 -15.69 3.60
N ALA A 50 -12.02 -16.11 2.63
CA ALA A 50 -11.36 -17.41 2.62
C ALA A 50 -9.96 -17.25 3.21
N TYR A 51 -9.59 -18.09 4.18
CA TYR A 51 -8.32 -18.05 4.90
C TYR A 51 -7.65 -19.42 4.87
N ILE A 52 -6.32 -19.44 4.98
CA ILE A 52 -5.51 -20.65 5.19
C ILE A 52 -4.75 -20.54 6.53
N ASP A 53 -4.30 -21.67 7.08
CA ASP A 53 -3.44 -21.68 8.28
C ASP A 53 -1.98 -21.50 7.88
N HIS A 54 -1.38 -20.39 8.31
CA HIS A 54 0.03 -20.04 8.03
C HIS A 54 1.04 -21.06 8.57
N GLN A 55 0.73 -21.75 9.67
CA GLN A 55 1.68 -22.65 10.32
C GLN A 55 1.97 -23.91 9.49
N VAL A 56 1.15 -24.19 8.48
CA VAL A 56 1.27 -25.40 7.62
C VAL A 56 2.07 -25.10 6.34
N HIS A 57 2.35 -23.84 6.01
CA HIS A 57 2.90 -23.43 4.71
C HIS A 57 4.09 -22.47 4.77
N GLY A 58 4.82 -22.41 5.88
CA GLY A 58 6.07 -21.65 5.99
C GLY A 58 7.24 -22.43 5.42
N GLU A 59 8.01 -21.75 4.54
CA GLU A 59 9.30 -22.08 3.93
C GLU A 59 9.26 -22.68 2.52
N ALA A 60 9.26 -21.76 1.53
CA ALA A 60 9.80 -22.03 0.21
C ALA A 60 11.02 -21.13 0.01
N THR A 61 12.20 -21.71 -0.01
CA THR A 61 13.47 -21.02 -0.23
C THR A 61 14.19 -21.65 -1.41
N ASP A 62 13.87 -21.18 -2.63
CA ASP A 62 14.75 -21.40 -3.79
C ASP A 62 14.59 -20.21 -4.77
N THR A 63 15.68 -19.90 -5.51
CA THR A 63 15.74 -18.75 -6.44
C THR A 63 14.68 -18.81 -7.56
N GLN A 64 14.25 -20.01 -7.96
CA GLN A 64 13.16 -20.19 -8.92
C GLN A 64 11.79 -19.76 -8.34
N ASP A 65 11.58 -19.93 -7.04
CA ASP A 65 10.35 -19.51 -6.35
C ASP A 65 10.24 -17.98 -6.29
N LEU A 66 11.37 -17.25 -6.21
CA LEU A 66 11.37 -15.78 -6.19
C LEU A 66 10.91 -15.15 -7.49
N HIS A 67 11.19 -15.77 -8.64
CA HIS A 67 10.67 -15.34 -9.94
C HIS A 67 9.16 -15.53 -10.02
N ALA A 68 8.68 -16.72 -9.66
CA ALA A 68 7.25 -17.04 -9.63
C ALA A 68 6.48 -16.13 -8.67
N VAL A 69 7.04 -15.83 -7.50
CA VAL A 69 6.46 -14.91 -6.49
C VAL A 69 6.35 -13.49 -7.04
N ARG A 70 7.35 -12.99 -7.77
CA ARG A 70 7.32 -11.64 -8.34
C ARG A 70 6.39 -11.51 -9.53
N GLU A 71 6.34 -12.49 -10.42
CA GLU A 71 5.36 -12.53 -11.51
C GLU A 71 3.94 -12.56 -10.96
N HIS A 72 3.73 -13.33 -9.90
CA HIS A 72 2.44 -13.40 -9.21
C HIS A 72 2.07 -12.06 -8.54
N SER A 73 3.03 -11.42 -7.86
CA SER A 73 2.83 -10.09 -7.29
C SER A 73 2.53 -9.03 -8.36
N ALA A 74 3.21 -9.05 -9.50
CA ALA A 74 2.98 -8.11 -10.59
C ALA A 74 1.58 -8.29 -11.21
N SER A 75 1.13 -9.53 -11.41
CA SER A 75 -0.21 -9.86 -11.90
C SER A 75 -1.29 -9.39 -10.92
N LEU A 76 -1.12 -9.65 -9.63
CA LEU A 76 -2.01 -9.21 -8.56
C LEU A 76 -2.16 -7.68 -8.57
N TRP A 77 -1.06 -6.93 -8.64
CA TRP A 77 -1.11 -5.48 -8.68
C TRP A 77 -1.70 -4.93 -9.98
N GLN A 78 -1.53 -5.64 -11.09
CA GLN A 78 -2.21 -5.28 -12.35
C GLN A 78 -3.73 -5.42 -12.21
N ASP A 79 -4.23 -6.49 -11.59
CA ASP A 79 -5.67 -6.68 -11.35
C ASP A 79 -6.21 -5.61 -10.36
N VAL A 80 -5.53 -5.37 -9.24
CA VAL A 80 -5.88 -4.31 -8.28
C VAL A 80 -5.99 -2.96 -8.97
N ARG A 81 -5.01 -2.59 -9.79
CA ARG A 81 -4.98 -1.32 -10.52
C ARG A 81 -6.14 -1.19 -11.49
N THR A 82 -6.37 -2.22 -12.30
CA THR A 82 -7.43 -2.20 -13.32
C THR A 82 -8.81 -2.08 -12.67
N ARG A 83 -9.06 -2.86 -11.62
CA ARG A 83 -10.34 -2.80 -10.88
C ARG A 83 -10.53 -1.48 -10.14
N ALA A 84 -9.48 -0.99 -9.47
CA ALA A 84 -9.55 0.26 -8.74
C ALA A 84 -9.77 1.45 -9.68
N GLU A 85 -9.08 1.51 -10.83
CA GLU A 85 -9.28 2.55 -11.84
C GLU A 85 -10.74 2.62 -12.29
N ALA A 86 -11.30 1.47 -12.72
CA ALA A 86 -12.69 1.39 -13.18
C ALA A 86 -13.70 1.75 -12.07
N LEU A 87 -13.49 1.19 -10.87
CA LEU A 87 -14.47 1.29 -9.80
C LEU A 87 -14.48 2.65 -9.09
N LEU A 88 -13.31 3.30 -8.97
CA LEU A 88 -13.20 4.57 -8.24
C LEU A 88 -13.47 5.78 -9.12
N LEU A 89 -13.18 5.70 -10.43
CA LEU A 89 -13.50 6.79 -11.36
C LEU A 89 -14.98 6.78 -11.78
N GLU A 90 -15.57 5.60 -11.87
CA GLU A 90 -16.99 5.40 -12.24
C GLU A 90 -17.64 4.38 -11.27
N PRO A 91 -18.02 4.80 -10.05
CA PRO A 91 -18.51 3.87 -9.02
C PRO A 91 -19.73 3.04 -9.40
N GLY A 92 -20.56 3.53 -10.34
CA GLY A 92 -21.70 2.80 -10.86
C GLY A 92 -22.77 2.49 -9.81
N GLU A 93 -23.28 1.25 -9.83
CA GLU A 93 -24.31 0.78 -8.92
C GLU A 93 -23.73 0.27 -7.59
N ALA A 94 -24.55 0.32 -6.53
CA ALA A 94 -24.15 0.00 -5.16
C ALA A 94 -23.61 -1.42 -4.97
N GLU A 95 -24.27 -2.44 -5.52
CA GLU A 95 -23.83 -3.84 -5.31
C GLU A 95 -22.53 -4.19 -6.04
N PRO A 96 -22.35 -3.85 -7.34
CA PRO A 96 -21.07 -4.01 -8.01
C PRO A 96 -19.93 -3.26 -7.32
N PHE A 97 -20.18 -2.02 -6.84
CA PHE A 97 -19.20 -1.23 -6.11
C PHE A 97 -18.73 -1.95 -4.84
N ARG A 98 -19.67 -2.34 -3.96
CA ARG A 98 -19.33 -3.01 -2.69
C ARG A 98 -18.62 -4.34 -2.91
N ARG A 99 -19.04 -5.11 -3.92
CA ARG A 99 -18.38 -6.36 -4.32
C ARG A 99 -16.94 -6.09 -4.78
N GLY A 100 -16.74 -5.12 -5.66
CA GLY A 100 -15.43 -4.74 -6.18
C GLY A 100 -14.49 -4.28 -5.07
N MET A 101 -14.97 -3.45 -4.13
CA MET A 101 -14.20 -3.01 -2.97
C MET A 101 -13.73 -4.17 -2.11
N LYS A 102 -14.57 -5.19 -1.86
CA LYS A 102 -14.17 -6.38 -1.10
C LYS A 102 -13.08 -7.18 -1.83
N VAL A 103 -13.17 -7.32 -3.15
CA VAL A 103 -12.15 -8.04 -3.95
C VAL A 103 -10.83 -7.29 -3.90
N ILE A 104 -10.83 -5.97 -4.17
CA ILE A 104 -9.62 -5.15 -4.13
C ILE A 104 -9.00 -5.18 -2.73
N GLY A 105 -9.80 -4.99 -1.68
CA GLY A 105 -9.34 -5.05 -0.30
C GLY A 105 -8.70 -6.40 0.04
N GLY A 106 -9.30 -7.51 -0.40
CA GLY A 106 -8.76 -8.85 -0.22
C GLY A 106 -7.39 -9.05 -0.88
N HIS A 107 -7.20 -8.52 -2.09
CA HIS A 107 -5.90 -8.56 -2.78
C HIS A 107 -4.83 -7.75 -2.04
N ILE A 108 -5.19 -6.56 -1.52
CA ILE A 108 -4.26 -5.73 -0.75
C ILE A 108 -3.88 -6.41 0.57
N GLU A 109 -4.84 -6.96 1.31
CA GLU A 109 -4.59 -7.70 2.55
C GLU A 109 -3.65 -8.89 2.28
N PHE A 110 -3.88 -9.63 1.20
CA PHE A 110 -3.02 -10.73 0.78
C PHE A 110 -1.59 -10.26 0.46
N ALA A 111 -1.45 -9.19 -0.32
CA ALA A 111 -0.16 -8.64 -0.71
C ALA A 111 0.68 -8.21 0.50
N VAL A 112 0.07 -7.61 1.52
CA VAL A 112 0.76 -7.22 2.76
C VAL A 112 1.30 -8.43 3.52
N VAL A 113 0.59 -9.54 3.49
CA VAL A 113 0.99 -10.74 4.24
C VAL A 113 2.04 -11.57 3.50
N HIS A 114 1.92 -11.71 2.17
CA HIS A 114 2.70 -12.67 1.40
C HIS A 114 3.78 -12.03 0.51
N HIS A 115 3.60 -10.77 0.10
CA HIS A 115 4.43 -10.10 -0.90
C HIS A 115 4.82 -8.68 -0.47
N LEU A 116 5.19 -8.50 0.81
CA LEU A 116 5.32 -7.17 1.40
C LEU A 116 6.39 -6.31 0.72
N ASP A 117 7.62 -6.83 0.58
CA ASP A 117 8.73 -6.06 -0.01
C ASP A 117 8.59 -5.91 -1.52
N GLU A 118 8.11 -6.94 -2.20
CA GLU A 118 7.78 -6.90 -3.64
C GLU A 118 6.68 -5.87 -3.92
N SER A 119 5.67 -5.80 -3.05
CA SER A 119 4.57 -4.85 -3.16
C SER A 119 5.01 -3.43 -2.87
N LEU A 120 5.82 -3.22 -1.83
CA LEU A 120 6.44 -1.91 -1.57
C LEU A 120 7.26 -1.45 -2.78
N PHE A 121 8.08 -2.35 -3.35
CA PHE A 121 8.86 -2.05 -4.54
C PHE A 121 7.95 -1.68 -5.72
N GLU A 122 6.94 -2.49 -6.02
CA GLU A 122 6.03 -2.28 -7.14
C GLU A 122 5.23 -0.98 -6.99
N LEU A 123 4.75 -0.67 -5.79
CA LEU A 123 3.96 0.52 -5.53
C LEU A 123 4.79 1.80 -5.43
N LEU A 124 6.01 1.71 -4.91
CA LEU A 124 6.86 2.87 -4.69
C LEU A 124 7.85 3.12 -5.85
N HIS A 125 8.27 2.12 -6.60
CA HIS A 125 9.24 2.28 -7.71
C HIS A 125 8.57 2.46 -9.07
N ARG A 126 7.47 1.75 -9.34
CA ARG A 126 6.79 1.75 -10.63
C ARG A 126 5.59 2.70 -10.63
N GLU A 127 5.86 4.01 -10.73
CA GLU A 127 4.80 5.01 -10.95
C GLU A 127 4.30 5.02 -12.40
N GLY A 128 3.07 5.49 -12.60
CA GLY A 128 2.56 5.87 -13.93
C GLY A 128 1.67 4.84 -14.64
N ARG A 129 1.21 3.78 -13.95
CA ARG A 129 0.29 2.79 -14.55
C ARG A 129 -1.19 3.11 -14.38
N ASN A 130 -1.52 4.00 -13.43
CA ASN A 130 -2.88 4.52 -13.18
C ASN A 130 -2.85 6.04 -13.13
N THR A 131 -4.05 6.64 -13.08
CA THR A 131 -4.15 8.05 -12.72
C THR A 131 -3.52 8.30 -11.35
N PRO A 132 -2.87 9.46 -11.14
CA PRO A 132 -2.15 9.75 -9.90
C PRO A 132 -3.00 9.60 -8.63
N ALA A 133 -4.26 10.04 -8.67
CA ALA A 133 -5.15 9.95 -7.50
C ALA A 133 -5.53 8.50 -7.18
N VAL A 134 -5.75 7.63 -8.18
CA VAL A 134 -6.02 6.20 -7.96
C VAL A 134 -4.76 5.49 -7.45
N SER A 135 -3.59 5.77 -8.01
CA SER A 135 -2.31 5.26 -7.51
C SER A 135 -2.10 5.62 -6.04
N HIS A 136 -2.42 6.85 -5.65
CA HIS A 136 -2.29 7.34 -4.29
C HIS A 136 -3.18 6.55 -3.29
N VAL A 137 -4.45 6.33 -3.61
CA VAL A 137 -5.35 5.60 -2.68
C VAL A 137 -5.03 4.10 -2.60
N ILE A 138 -4.52 3.49 -3.67
CA ILE A 138 -3.99 2.11 -3.64
C ILE A 138 -2.78 2.03 -2.70
N GLN A 139 -1.83 2.94 -2.83
CA GLN A 139 -0.66 3.03 -1.94
C GLN A 139 -1.09 3.28 -0.49
N ALA A 140 -2.07 4.17 -0.28
CA ALA A 140 -2.60 4.47 1.04
C ALA A 140 -3.25 3.24 1.69
N ALA A 141 -4.04 2.48 0.94
CA ALA A 141 -4.68 1.28 1.44
C ALA A 141 -3.66 0.19 1.81
N PHE A 142 -2.60 0.03 1.00
CA PHE A 142 -1.53 -0.91 1.31
C PHE A 142 -0.76 -0.52 2.58
N LEU A 143 -0.34 0.75 2.70
CA LEU A 143 0.39 1.24 3.87
C LEU A 143 -0.49 1.22 5.14
N ALA A 144 -1.75 1.62 5.03
CA ALA A 144 -2.69 1.60 6.16
C ALA A 144 -2.95 0.16 6.65
N ASN A 145 -3.10 -0.80 5.73
CA ASN A 145 -3.22 -2.23 6.07
C ASN A 145 -2.00 -2.73 6.84
N MET A 146 -0.81 -2.47 6.30
CA MET A 146 0.45 -2.88 6.91
C MET A 146 0.59 -2.34 8.35
N VAL A 147 0.26 -1.06 8.56
CA VAL A 147 0.31 -0.43 9.88
C VAL A 147 -0.78 -0.95 10.81
N ALA A 148 -2.01 -1.16 10.32
CA ALA A 148 -3.13 -1.68 11.11
C ALA A 148 -2.82 -3.10 11.65
N ILE A 149 -2.22 -3.98 10.82
CA ILE A 149 -1.75 -5.30 11.24
C ILE A 149 -0.65 -5.15 12.31
N ARG A 150 0.30 -4.25 12.12
CA ARG A 150 1.38 -3.97 13.09
C ARG A 150 0.85 -3.52 14.44
N LEU A 151 -0.20 -2.70 14.44
CA LEU A 151 -0.86 -2.22 15.65
C LEU A 151 -1.71 -3.29 16.33
N GLY A 152 -1.84 -4.49 15.73
CA GLY A 152 -2.62 -5.60 16.26
C GLY A 152 -4.13 -5.37 16.19
N TRP A 153 -4.60 -4.57 15.25
CA TRP A 153 -6.03 -4.30 15.11
C TRP A 153 -6.81 -5.55 14.72
N PRO A 154 -8.07 -5.69 15.18
CA PRO A 154 -8.94 -6.79 14.77
C PRO A 154 -9.14 -6.82 13.25
N ASN A 155 -9.26 -8.00 12.66
CA ASN A 155 -9.42 -8.18 11.22
C ASN A 155 -10.56 -7.33 10.61
N ALA A 156 -11.68 -7.18 11.31
CA ALA A 156 -12.78 -6.32 10.87
C ALA A 156 -12.32 -4.86 10.71
N MET A 157 -11.61 -4.33 11.72
CA MET A 157 -11.07 -2.96 11.69
C MET A 157 -10.01 -2.79 10.60
N VAL A 158 -9.14 -3.79 10.40
CA VAL A 158 -8.17 -3.79 9.29
C VAL A 158 -8.89 -3.66 7.95
N ARG A 159 -9.93 -4.47 7.69
CA ARG A 159 -10.72 -4.40 6.44
C ARG A 159 -11.40 -3.05 6.25
N SER A 160 -12.05 -2.53 7.28
CA SER A 160 -12.69 -1.20 7.22
C SER A 160 -11.65 -0.11 6.93
N THR A 161 -10.44 -0.23 7.50
CA THR A 161 -9.32 0.71 7.25
C THR A 161 -8.86 0.66 5.78
N VAL A 162 -8.73 -0.54 5.20
CA VAL A 162 -8.35 -0.71 3.79
C VAL A 162 -9.40 -0.09 2.86
N HIS A 163 -10.68 -0.37 3.12
CA HIS A 163 -11.76 0.21 2.32
C HIS A 163 -11.84 1.73 2.48
N ALA A 164 -11.66 2.25 3.69
CA ALA A 164 -11.63 3.68 3.95
C ALA A 164 -10.45 4.36 3.23
N ALA A 165 -9.25 3.76 3.25
CA ALA A 165 -8.08 4.27 2.53
C ALA A 165 -8.29 4.31 1.01
N LEU A 166 -8.90 3.26 0.42
CA LEU A 166 -9.23 3.21 -1.01
C LEU A 166 -10.23 4.30 -1.42
N THR A 167 -11.09 4.74 -0.50
CA THR A 167 -12.21 5.63 -0.82
C THR A 167 -12.14 7.00 -0.15
N MET A 168 -11.10 7.28 0.65
CA MET A 168 -10.97 8.56 1.37
C MET A 168 -11.06 9.78 0.46
N ASN A 169 -10.60 9.64 -0.79
CA ASN A 169 -10.57 10.70 -1.79
C ASN A 169 -11.66 10.55 -2.88
N LEU A 170 -12.63 9.64 -2.73
CA LEU A 170 -13.59 9.27 -3.77
C LEU A 170 -14.31 10.50 -4.38
N ALA A 171 -14.76 11.43 -3.54
CA ALA A 171 -15.45 12.65 -3.98
C ALA A 171 -14.53 13.67 -4.68
N SER A 172 -13.21 13.51 -4.60
CA SER A 172 -12.23 14.46 -5.14
C SER A 172 -11.24 13.87 -6.14
N LEU A 173 -11.34 12.57 -6.48
CA LEU A 173 -10.36 11.87 -7.34
C LEU A 173 -10.11 12.57 -8.67
N GLN A 174 -11.16 12.94 -9.40
CA GLN A 174 -11.02 13.63 -10.69
C GLN A 174 -10.34 15.00 -10.54
N ARG A 175 -10.71 15.73 -9.46
CA ARG A 175 -10.09 17.02 -9.14
C ARG A 175 -8.62 16.85 -8.75
N GLN A 176 -8.30 15.84 -7.96
CA GLN A 176 -6.91 15.56 -7.58
C GLN A 176 -6.04 15.17 -8.78
N ASN A 177 -6.57 14.44 -9.76
CA ASN A 177 -5.87 14.16 -11.02
C ASN A 177 -5.55 15.45 -11.76
N ALA A 178 -6.53 16.36 -11.93
CA ALA A 178 -6.32 17.66 -12.59
C ALA A 178 -5.29 18.53 -11.83
N LEU A 179 -5.29 18.48 -10.49
CA LEU A 179 -4.34 19.22 -9.67
C LEU A 179 -2.92 18.63 -9.68
N HIS A 180 -2.77 17.35 -10.00
CA HIS A 180 -1.45 16.73 -10.11
C HIS A 180 -0.61 17.32 -11.25
N GLU A 181 -1.24 17.62 -12.37
CA GLU A 181 -0.61 18.20 -13.56
C GLU A 181 -0.39 19.72 -13.46
N ARG A 182 -0.95 20.33 -12.46
CA ARG A 182 -0.99 21.78 -12.31
C ARG A 182 0.32 22.33 -11.74
N ALA A 183 0.85 23.36 -12.38
CA ALA A 183 2.12 23.99 -12.02
C ALA A 183 2.06 24.97 -10.82
N ARG A 184 0.90 25.14 -10.16
CA ARG A 184 0.74 26.04 -9.01
C ARG A 184 0.07 25.35 -7.81
N PRO A 185 0.35 25.79 -6.57
CA PRO A 185 -0.40 25.35 -5.38
C PRO A 185 -1.88 25.74 -5.44
N LEU A 186 -2.70 25.11 -4.60
CA LEU A 186 -4.10 25.47 -4.37
C LEU A 186 -4.20 26.89 -3.83
N ASP A 187 -5.16 27.67 -4.34
CA ASP A 187 -5.57 28.93 -3.71
C ASP A 187 -6.48 28.70 -2.48
N VAL A 188 -6.97 29.79 -1.86
CA VAL A 188 -7.76 29.70 -0.63
C VAL A 188 -9.11 29.02 -0.86
N ALA A 189 -9.79 29.34 -1.96
CA ALA A 189 -11.10 28.77 -2.30
C ALA A 189 -10.97 27.28 -2.63
N GLU A 190 -9.95 26.92 -3.41
CA GLU A 190 -9.65 25.52 -3.78
C GLU A 190 -9.29 24.68 -2.54
N ARG A 191 -8.59 25.28 -1.54
CA ARG A 191 -8.30 24.59 -0.26
C ARG A 191 -9.55 24.36 0.56
N ALA A 192 -10.45 25.35 0.64
CA ALA A 192 -11.72 25.22 1.35
C ALA A 192 -12.59 24.13 0.72
N ASP A 193 -12.69 24.10 -0.60
CA ASP A 193 -13.43 23.08 -1.34
C ASP A 193 -12.80 21.68 -1.18
N MET A 194 -11.47 21.61 -1.15
CA MET A 194 -10.76 20.35 -0.85
C MET A 194 -10.92 19.91 0.61
N ALA A 195 -11.22 20.79 1.56
CA ALA A 195 -11.42 20.40 2.95
C ALA A 195 -12.73 19.63 3.17
N GLU A 196 -13.72 19.80 2.31
CA GLU A 196 -15.03 19.15 2.42
C GLU A 196 -15.09 17.75 1.78
N HIS A 197 -14.06 17.33 1.03
CA HIS A 197 -14.13 16.07 0.26
C HIS A 197 -14.35 14.83 1.13
N GLY A 198 -13.90 14.83 2.39
CA GLY A 198 -14.14 13.74 3.32
C GLY A 198 -15.62 13.56 3.64
N ALA A 199 -16.32 14.68 3.98
CA ALA A 199 -17.75 14.68 4.23
C ALA A 199 -18.56 14.31 2.98
N GLN A 200 -18.19 14.86 1.81
CA GLN A 200 -18.80 14.53 0.52
C GLN A 200 -18.58 13.06 0.16
N GLY A 201 -17.36 12.52 0.39
CA GLY A 201 -17.01 11.12 0.17
C GLY A 201 -17.86 10.19 1.01
N ARG A 202 -18.11 10.52 2.29
CA ARG A 202 -19.02 9.77 3.15
C ARG A 202 -20.42 9.71 2.55
N LEU A 203 -21.01 10.84 2.14
CA LEU A 203 -22.35 10.87 1.55
C LEU A 203 -22.43 10.02 0.28
N LEU A 204 -21.42 10.09 -0.56
CA LEU A 204 -21.33 9.26 -1.78
C LEU A 204 -21.27 7.76 -1.44
N LEU A 205 -20.52 7.37 -0.42
CA LEU A 205 -20.44 5.98 0.03
C LEU A 205 -21.77 5.48 0.62
N GLU A 206 -22.49 6.33 1.37
CA GLU A 206 -23.83 6.02 1.87
C GLU A 206 -24.81 5.78 0.69
N MET A 207 -24.75 6.59 -0.37
CA MET A 207 -25.53 6.39 -1.60
C MET A 207 -25.14 5.10 -2.33
N LEU A 208 -23.88 4.67 -2.26
CA LEU A 208 -23.38 3.41 -2.77
C LEU A 208 -23.68 2.21 -1.84
N GLY A 209 -24.50 2.42 -0.82
CA GLY A 209 -24.98 1.39 0.09
C GLY A 209 -23.92 0.84 1.04
N VAL A 210 -22.91 1.63 1.38
CA VAL A 210 -21.94 1.27 2.43
C VAL A 210 -22.60 1.48 3.78
N GLU A 211 -22.67 0.42 4.59
CA GLU A 211 -23.28 0.41 5.93
C GLU A 211 -22.26 0.35 7.06
N ASP A 212 -20.96 0.13 6.73
CA ASP A 212 -19.86 0.09 7.69
C ASP A 212 -19.59 1.50 8.25
N ARG A 213 -20.05 1.71 9.49
CA ARG A 213 -19.97 3.02 10.15
C ARG A 213 -18.53 3.46 10.41
N ASP A 214 -17.63 2.54 10.72
CA ASP A 214 -16.22 2.84 10.97
C ASP A 214 -15.54 3.29 9.68
N TRP A 215 -15.80 2.60 8.56
CA TRP A 215 -15.35 3.03 7.23
C TRP A 215 -15.86 4.43 6.89
N LEU A 216 -17.18 4.68 6.99
CA LEU A 216 -17.80 5.97 6.69
C LEU A 216 -17.21 7.11 7.53
N GLN A 217 -17.04 6.89 8.83
CA GLN A 217 -16.48 7.88 9.74
C GLN A 217 -14.99 8.13 9.47
N ALA A 218 -14.21 7.09 9.19
CA ALA A 218 -12.81 7.24 8.85
C ALA A 218 -12.62 8.09 7.59
N VAL A 219 -13.46 7.89 6.56
CA VAL A 219 -13.45 8.72 5.35
C VAL A 219 -13.85 10.16 5.66
N ALA A 220 -14.90 10.38 6.45
CA ALA A 220 -15.35 11.73 6.78
C ALA A 220 -14.30 12.56 7.52
N HIS A 221 -13.46 11.91 8.32
CA HIS A 221 -12.60 12.59 9.30
C HIS A 221 -11.10 12.35 9.12
N HIS A 222 -10.63 11.88 7.96
CA HIS A 222 -9.20 11.64 7.73
C HIS A 222 -8.37 12.93 7.62
N HIS A 223 -8.98 14.11 7.56
CA HIS A 223 -8.33 15.40 7.77
C HIS A 223 -8.67 15.98 9.13
N PRO A 224 -7.69 16.55 9.85
CA PRO A 224 -7.99 17.22 11.11
C PRO A 224 -8.90 18.42 10.87
N PRO A 225 -9.83 18.69 11.80
CA PRO A 225 -10.62 19.92 11.75
C PRO A 225 -9.72 21.15 11.80
N GLU A 226 -10.08 22.22 11.09
CA GLU A 226 -9.33 23.48 11.04
C GLU A 226 -9.18 24.18 12.41
N ASP A 227 -9.99 23.79 13.41
CA ASP A 227 -9.96 24.34 14.77
C ASP A 227 -8.74 23.86 15.61
N GLY A 228 -7.81 23.14 14.99
CA GLY A 228 -6.59 22.67 15.63
C GLY A 228 -6.79 21.56 16.67
N ARG A 229 -7.98 20.97 16.77
CA ARG A 229 -8.20 19.78 17.61
C ARG A 229 -7.39 18.63 17.05
N SER A 230 -6.59 18.04 17.92
CA SER A 230 -5.79 16.86 17.55
C SER A 230 -6.69 15.67 17.25
N LEU A 231 -6.47 14.97 16.12
CA LEU A 231 -7.11 13.69 15.84
C LEU A 231 -6.85 12.66 16.97
N THR A 232 -5.77 12.82 17.74
CA THR A 232 -5.44 11.97 18.89
C THR A 232 -6.42 12.07 20.06
N ALA A 233 -7.32 13.06 20.06
CA ALA A 233 -8.40 13.18 21.06
C ALA A 233 -9.56 12.19 20.83
N TRP A 234 -9.59 11.54 19.68
CA TRP A 234 -10.62 10.58 19.32
C TRP A 234 -10.22 9.17 19.80
N ARG A 235 -10.82 8.73 20.88
CA ARG A 235 -10.59 7.37 21.43
C ARG A 235 -11.63 6.37 20.93
N HIS A 236 -12.03 6.47 19.67
CA HIS A 236 -12.96 5.55 19.03
C HIS A 236 -12.27 4.84 17.88
N THR A 237 -12.67 3.63 17.56
CA THR A 237 -12.13 2.81 16.47
C THR A 237 -12.03 3.59 15.15
N ALA A 238 -13.08 4.30 14.76
CA ALA A 238 -13.10 5.14 13.57
C ALA A 238 -12.14 6.33 13.65
N GLY A 239 -11.94 6.91 14.84
CA GLY A 239 -10.98 7.99 15.06
C GLY A 239 -9.53 7.54 14.89
N ASP A 240 -9.19 6.35 15.38
CA ASP A 240 -7.86 5.76 15.20
C ASP A 240 -7.59 5.47 13.73
N MET A 241 -8.61 4.95 13.00
CA MET A 241 -8.52 4.75 11.55
C MET A 241 -8.31 6.07 10.80
N ALA A 242 -9.07 7.11 11.13
CA ALA A 242 -8.93 8.43 10.53
C ALA A 242 -7.54 9.04 10.79
N CYS A 243 -7.02 8.91 12.02
CA CYS A 243 -5.65 9.30 12.36
C CYS A 243 -4.60 8.56 11.53
N LEU A 244 -4.73 7.25 11.38
CA LEU A 244 -3.82 6.46 10.56
C LEU A 244 -3.86 6.92 9.10
N LEU A 245 -5.07 7.07 8.52
CA LEU A 245 -5.24 7.53 7.15
C LEU A 245 -4.61 8.91 6.93
N HIS A 246 -4.80 9.85 7.87
CA HIS A 246 -4.17 11.16 7.82
C HIS A 246 -2.63 11.08 7.72
N HIS A 247 -2.00 10.24 8.54
CA HIS A 247 -0.54 10.12 8.54
C HIS A 247 -0.02 9.43 7.27
N VAL A 248 -0.74 8.43 6.78
CA VAL A 248 -0.43 7.76 5.51
C VAL A 248 -0.56 8.72 4.34
N ASP A 249 -1.66 9.49 4.27
CA ASP A 249 -1.88 10.51 3.24
C ASP A 249 -0.76 11.58 3.23
N LEU A 250 -0.42 12.11 4.41
CA LEU A 250 0.67 13.07 4.57
C LEU A 250 2.03 12.51 4.13
N TYR A 251 2.32 11.25 4.45
CA TYR A 251 3.56 10.61 4.03
C TYR A 251 3.62 10.46 2.51
N LEU A 252 2.59 9.89 1.90
CA LEU A 252 2.50 9.69 0.47
C LEU A 252 2.52 11.01 -0.30
N ALA A 253 1.79 12.02 0.19
CA ALA A 253 1.84 13.35 -0.39
C ALA A 253 3.24 13.97 -0.40
N LYS A 254 4.12 13.63 0.55
CA LYS A 254 5.51 14.11 0.61
C LYS A 254 6.45 13.35 -0.34
N VAL A 255 6.30 12.04 -0.45
CA VAL A 255 7.16 11.18 -1.29
C VAL A 255 6.73 11.12 -2.75
N SER A 256 5.57 11.71 -3.10
CA SER A 256 5.09 11.84 -4.49
C SER A 256 5.47 13.21 -5.06
N SER A 257 5.91 13.21 -6.32
CA SER A 257 6.14 14.45 -7.08
C SER A 257 4.81 15.07 -7.50
N ARG A 258 4.80 16.39 -7.65
CA ARG A 258 3.73 17.17 -8.29
C ARG A 258 4.37 18.15 -9.26
N ALA A 259 3.66 18.63 -10.25
CA ALA A 259 4.21 19.53 -11.26
C ALA A 259 4.91 20.78 -10.65
N TYR A 260 4.44 21.25 -9.48
CA TYR A 260 5.01 22.41 -8.78
C TYR A 260 5.99 22.05 -7.64
N ARG A 261 6.20 20.76 -7.33
CA ARG A 261 7.03 20.33 -6.19
C ARG A 261 7.65 18.95 -6.43
N ALA A 262 8.95 18.86 -6.30
CA ALA A 262 9.67 17.58 -6.30
C ALA A 262 9.27 16.70 -5.10
N ALA A 263 9.32 15.39 -5.27
CA ALA A 263 9.20 14.43 -4.18
C ALA A 263 10.32 14.60 -3.15
N LEU A 264 9.99 14.40 -1.87
CA LEU A 264 11.01 14.28 -0.84
C LEU A 264 11.59 12.86 -0.83
N ALA A 265 12.85 12.73 -0.44
CA ALA A 265 13.42 11.44 -0.13
C ALA A 265 12.67 10.78 1.05
N PRO A 266 12.48 9.45 1.05
CA PRO A 266 11.65 8.76 2.06
C PRO A 266 12.07 9.02 3.51
N ASP A 267 13.39 9.06 3.78
CA ASP A 267 13.95 9.37 5.10
C ASP A 267 13.66 10.80 5.57
N VAL A 268 13.65 11.76 4.64
CA VAL A 268 13.29 13.16 4.91
C VAL A 268 11.79 13.27 5.20
N ALA A 269 10.96 12.61 4.39
CA ALA A 269 9.51 12.56 4.59
C ALA A 269 9.16 11.94 5.94
N ALA A 270 9.80 10.82 6.30
CA ALA A 270 9.62 10.14 7.58
C ALA A 270 10.00 11.03 8.77
N ARG A 271 11.15 11.71 8.72
CA ARG A 271 11.56 12.66 9.78
C ARG A 271 10.55 13.80 9.93
N GLN A 272 10.11 14.40 8.83
CA GLN A 272 9.12 15.47 8.89
C GLN A 272 7.77 14.99 9.44
N LEU A 273 7.33 13.78 9.08
CA LEU A 273 6.11 13.19 9.59
C LEU A 273 6.22 12.97 11.11
N PHE A 274 7.33 12.42 11.58
CA PHE A 274 7.59 12.18 13.00
C PHE A 274 7.52 13.49 13.80
N HIS A 275 8.24 14.53 13.38
CA HIS A 275 8.26 15.81 14.11
C HIS A 275 6.90 16.53 14.12
N ARG A 276 6.19 16.55 12.99
CA ARG A 276 4.87 17.20 12.89
C ARG A 276 3.74 16.40 13.55
N GLY A 277 3.88 15.07 13.56
CA GLY A 277 2.89 14.16 14.13
C GLY A 277 2.92 14.01 15.64
N GLY A 278 3.70 14.81 16.38
CA GLY A 278 3.80 14.71 17.84
C GLY A 278 4.89 13.75 18.33
N GLY A 279 5.81 13.35 17.47
CA GLY A 279 6.98 12.54 17.81
C GLY A 279 6.62 11.13 18.27
N ALA A 280 7.32 10.64 19.29
CA ALA A 280 7.10 9.31 19.86
C ALA A 280 5.73 9.11 20.53
N ALA A 281 5.03 10.21 20.85
CA ALA A 281 3.69 10.16 21.45
C ALA A 281 2.60 9.75 20.42
N ASN A 282 2.90 9.84 19.11
CA ASN A 282 1.95 9.43 18.08
C ASN A 282 2.25 7.99 17.61
N PRO A 283 1.39 7.01 17.96
CA PRO A 283 1.62 5.62 17.63
C PRO A 283 1.54 5.35 16.12
N PHE A 284 0.70 6.11 15.38
CA PHE A 284 0.46 5.88 13.95
C PHE A 284 1.65 6.33 13.11
N ALA A 285 2.16 7.55 13.32
CA ALA A 285 3.37 8.02 12.64
C ALA A 285 4.58 7.12 12.94
N SER A 286 4.74 6.73 14.21
CA SER A 286 5.84 5.85 14.64
C SER A 286 5.73 4.45 14.03
N ALA A 287 4.54 3.86 13.98
CA ALA A 287 4.30 2.56 13.36
C ALA A 287 4.53 2.61 11.84
N LEU A 288 4.01 3.65 11.16
CA LEU A 288 4.20 3.83 9.73
C LEU A 288 5.69 3.90 9.36
N ILE A 289 6.47 4.73 10.08
CA ILE A 289 7.90 4.86 9.82
C ILE A 289 8.65 3.55 10.08
N LYS A 290 8.27 2.80 11.12
CA LYS A 290 8.89 1.50 11.42
C LYS A 290 8.59 0.46 10.35
N GLU A 291 7.36 0.44 9.82
CA GLU A 291 6.95 -0.53 8.81
C GLU A 291 7.48 -0.21 7.41
N VAL A 292 7.41 1.05 7.00
CA VAL A 292 7.95 1.49 5.69
C VAL A 292 9.47 1.44 5.70
N GLY A 293 10.10 1.79 6.82
CA GLY A 293 11.55 1.94 6.96
C GLY A 293 12.06 3.29 6.46
N LEU A 294 13.34 3.56 6.73
CA LEU A 294 14.02 4.76 6.24
C LEU A 294 14.37 4.66 4.75
N PHE A 295 14.64 3.44 4.29
CA PHE A 295 15.00 3.11 2.92
C PHE A 295 14.08 1.99 2.44
N PRO A 296 12.82 2.31 2.08
CA PRO A 296 11.87 1.29 1.66
C PRO A 296 12.25 0.66 0.31
N PRO A 297 11.81 -0.57 0.04
CA PRO A 297 11.92 -1.17 -1.29
C PRO A 297 11.40 -0.21 -2.37
N GLY A 298 12.14 -0.09 -3.47
CA GLY A 298 11.87 0.87 -4.52
C GLY A 298 12.48 2.26 -4.31
N ALA A 299 13.01 2.56 -3.12
CA ALA A 299 13.71 3.83 -2.88
C ALA A 299 15.07 3.86 -3.59
N SER A 300 15.43 5.03 -4.11
CA SER A 300 16.78 5.30 -4.62
C SER A 300 17.69 5.75 -3.48
N VAL A 301 18.91 5.23 -3.45
CA VAL A 301 19.89 5.52 -2.38
C VAL A 301 21.28 5.77 -2.95
N ARG A 302 22.08 6.57 -2.22
CA ARG A 302 23.51 6.75 -2.47
C ARG A 302 24.30 5.89 -1.50
N LEU A 303 25.27 5.16 -2.04
CA LEU A 303 26.22 4.35 -1.27
C LEU A 303 27.48 5.13 -0.90
N ALA A 304 28.22 4.63 0.10
CA ALA A 304 29.43 5.28 0.59
C ALA A 304 30.54 5.38 -0.48
N ASN A 305 30.61 4.45 -1.41
CA ASN A 305 31.53 4.50 -2.55
C ASN A 305 31.08 5.44 -3.68
N GLY A 306 29.93 6.15 -3.52
CA GLY A 306 29.38 7.09 -4.50
C GLY A 306 28.39 6.49 -5.51
N GLU A 307 28.26 5.17 -5.58
CA GLU A 307 27.26 4.52 -6.45
C GLU A 307 25.83 4.95 -6.09
N LEU A 308 24.94 5.00 -7.10
CA LEU A 308 23.51 5.09 -6.89
C LEU A 308 22.87 3.71 -7.09
N ALA A 309 22.00 3.36 -6.16
CA ALA A 309 21.36 2.07 -6.11
C ALA A 309 19.84 2.18 -5.82
N VAL A 310 19.10 1.14 -6.14
CA VAL A 310 17.69 0.98 -5.78
C VAL A 310 17.59 -0.09 -4.69
N VAL A 311 16.80 0.18 -3.66
CA VAL A 311 16.52 -0.77 -2.60
C VAL A 311 15.59 -1.86 -3.15
N LEU A 312 16.02 -3.12 -3.05
CA LEU A 312 15.23 -4.27 -3.48
C LEU A 312 14.32 -4.80 -2.36
N ARG A 313 14.88 -4.90 -1.15
CA ARG A 313 14.22 -5.45 0.04
C ARG A 313 14.72 -4.76 1.30
N ARG A 314 13.89 -4.82 2.34
CA ARG A 314 14.32 -4.45 3.70
C ARG A 314 15.32 -5.49 4.21
N GLY A 315 16.32 -5.05 4.94
CA GLY A 315 17.25 -5.94 5.62
C GLY A 315 16.80 -6.26 7.05
N GLU A 316 17.53 -7.12 7.73
CA GLU A 316 17.29 -7.43 9.16
C GLU A 316 17.36 -6.18 10.03
N LEU A 317 18.24 -5.24 9.69
CA LEU A 317 18.36 -3.94 10.34
C LEU A 317 17.86 -2.84 9.39
N ALA A 318 17.10 -1.89 9.91
CA ALA A 318 16.47 -0.81 9.13
C ALA A 318 17.42 0.03 8.29
N HIS A 319 18.72 0.04 8.62
CA HIS A 319 19.76 0.80 7.92
C HIS A 319 20.64 -0.07 7.01
N LEU A 320 20.34 -1.37 6.87
CA LEU A 320 21.08 -2.33 6.05
C LEU A 320 20.16 -3.01 5.03
N PRO A 321 19.48 -2.26 4.13
CA PRO A 321 18.63 -2.84 3.10
C PRO A 321 19.45 -3.63 2.07
N GLU A 322 18.82 -4.55 1.35
CA GLU A 322 19.37 -5.13 0.13
C GLU A 322 19.21 -4.14 -1.03
N VAL A 323 20.30 -3.86 -1.75
CA VAL A 323 20.28 -2.86 -2.81
C VAL A 323 20.88 -3.40 -4.11
N CYS A 324 20.47 -2.80 -5.22
CA CYS A 324 21.04 -3.04 -6.55
C CYS A 324 21.61 -1.72 -7.09
N ALA A 325 22.93 -1.65 -7.25
CA ALA A 325 23.60 -0.50 -7.85
C ALA A 325 23.31 -0.48 -9.37
N VAL A 326 22.96 0.71 -9.86
CA VAL A 326 22.62 0.94 -11.28
C VAL A 326 23.46 2.04 -11.93
N GLN A 327 24.15 2.86 -11.11
CA GLN A 327 25.00 3.93 -11.58
C GLN A 327 26.29 3.97 -10.74
N GLY A 328 27.42 4.12 -11.41
CA GLY A 328 28.75 4.25 -10.78
C GLY A 328 28.94 5.60 -10.09
N ALA A 329 30.03 5.72 -9.31
CA ALA A 329 30.44 6.97 -8.67
C ALA A 329 30.76 8.09 -9.66
N ASP A 330 31.12 7.75 -10.89
CA ASP A 330 31.37 8.65 -12.01
C ASP A 330 30.07 9.22 -12.64
N GLY A 331 28.92 8.77 -12.18
CA GLY A 331 27.61 9.15 -12.73
C GLY A 331 27.19 8.39 -13.98
N MET A 332 27.99 7.42 -14.45
CA MET A 332 27.67 6.60 -15.60
C MET A 332 26.80 5.39 -15.20
N ALA A 333 25.86 5.01 -16.05
CA ALA A 333 25.09 3.79 -15.83
C ALA A 333 26.03 2.57 -15.82
N LEU A 334 25.83 1.66 -14.88
CA LEU A 334 26.56 0.40 -14.87
C LEU A 334 26.12 -0.46 -16.07
N PRO A 335 27.04 -1.20 -16.70
CA PRO A 335 26.71 -2.08 -17.83
C PRO A 335 25.63 -3.11 -17.48
N GLN A 336 25.61 -3.55 -16.24
CA GLN A 336 24.57 -4.39 -15.63
C GLN A 336 24.35 -3.94 -14.19
N PRO A 337 23.09 -3.97 -13.69
CA PRO A 337 22.81 -3.75 -12.29
C PRO A 337 23.51 -4.76 -11.39
N VAL A 338 24.10 -4.31 -10.28
CA VAL A 338 24.92 -5.15 -9.40
C VAL A 338 24.40 -5.10 -7.96
N ARG A 339 24.09 -6.26 -7.39
CA ARG A 339 23.71 -6.35 -5.98
C ARG A 339 24.87 -5.93 -5.07
N ARG A 340 24.56 -5.15 -4.04
CA ARG A 340 25.53 -4.72 -3.03
C ARG A 340 25.05 -5.08 -1.63
N ARG A 341 25.97 -5.55 -0.80
CA ARG A 341 25.71 -5.83 0.61
C ARG A 341 25.97 -4.57 1.41
N THR A 342 24.94 -3.93 1.91
CA THR A 342 25.05 -2.67 2.66
C THR A 342 25.69 -2.82 4.05
N SER A 343 25.95 -4.04 4.50
CA SER A 343 26.76 -4.35 5.67
C SER A 343 28.27 -4.11 5.42
N GLU A 344 28.71 -4.07 4.16
CA GLU A 344 30.09 -3.73 3.81
C GLU A 344 30.29 -2.21 3.85
N PRO A 345 31.37 -1.70 4.48
CA PRO A 345 31.57 -0.25 4.66
C PRO A 345 31.50 0.56 3.36
N ALA A 346 32.03 0.02 2.27
CA ALA A 346 32.02 0.66 0.95
C ALA A 346 30.62 0.84 0.36
N TYR A 347 29.68 -0.05 0.72
CA TYR A 347 28.32 -0.05 0.19
C TYR A 347 27.27 0.40 1.22
N LYS A 348 27.69 0.91 2.36
CA LYS A 348 26.77 1.46 3.36
C LYS A 348 25.89 2.55 2.71
N VAL A 349 24.60 2.54 2.99
CA VAL A 349 23.70 3.61 2.56
C VAL A 349 24.01 4.87 3.34
N VAL A 350 24.35 5.95 2.64
CA VAL A 350 24.68 7.26 3.24
C VAL A 350 23.54 8.27 3.12
N ALA A 351 22.69 8.15 2.10
CA ALA A 351 21.52 9.01 1.92
C ALA A 351 20.47 8.32 1.04
N ALA A 352 19.19 8.60 1.30
CA ALA A 352 18.16 8.43 0.29
C ALA A 352 18.24 9.58 -0.72
N VAL A 353 17.89 9.31 -1.98
CA VAL A 353 17.79 10.34 -3.00
C VAL A 353 16.32 10.44 -3.47
N PRO A 354 15.90 11.60 -4.01
CA PRO A 354 14.55 11.77 -4.50
C PRO A 354 14.19 10.71 -5.55
N ARG A 355 12.91 10.38 -5.61
CA ARG A 355 12.36 9.42 -6.54
C ARG A 355 12.63 9.83 -7.99
N GLY A 356 12.86 8.86 -8.88
CA GLY A 356 13.11 9.12 -10.29
C GLY A 356 14.53 9.55 -10.65
N VAL A 357 15.43 9.70 -9.66
CA VAL A 357 16.85 10.00 -9.93
C VAL A 357 17.51 8.82 -10.63
N VAL A 358 17.18 7.60 -10.23
CA VAL A 358 17.60 6.36 -10.89
C VAL A 358 16.43 5.39 -10.98
N THR A 359 16.41 4.64 -12.06
CA THR A 359 15.42 3.57 -12.31
C THR A 359 16.16 2.24 -12.49
N LEU A 360 15.62 1.20 -11.88
CA LEU A 360 16.07 -0.16 -12.12
C LEU A 360 15.36 -0.70 -13.36
N PRO A 361 16.07 -1.21 -14.39
CA PRO A 361 15.44 -1.91 -15.50
C PRO A 361 14.57 -3.05 -14.99
N ALA A 362 13.42 -3.28 -15.63
CA ALA A 362 12.46 -4.30 -15.21
C ALA A 362 13.10 -5.70 -15.08
N GLU A 363 13.99 -6.04 -16.00
CA GLU A 363 14.73 -7.30 -16.02
C GLU A 363 15.70 -7.45 -14.83
N ALA A 364 16.30 -6.36 -14.37
CA ALA A 364 17.26 -6.36 -13.26
C ALA A 364 16.61 -6.44 -11.88
N ALA A 365 15.34 -6.08 -11.76
CA ALA A 365 14.57 -6.29 -10.54
C ALA A 365 14.20 -7.77 -10.34
N LEU A 366 14.32 -8.59 -11.39
CA LEU A 366 13.96 -10.01 -11.40
C LEU A 366 15.11 -10.95 -11.00
N HIS A 367 16.34 -10.49 -11.04
CA HIS A 367 17.54 -11.22 -10.64
C HIS A 367 18.08 -10.71 -9.31
#